data_72136ace7bfe507f8dee1d55c337978d
#
_entry.id   72136ace7bfe507f8dee1d55c337978d
#
_cell.length_a   1.000
_cell.length_b   1.000
_cell.length_c   1.000
_cell.angle_alpha   90.00
_cell.angle_beta   90.00
_cell.angle_gamma   90.00
#
_symmetry.space_group_name_H-M   'P 1'
#
loop_
_entity.id
_entity.type
_entity.pdbx_description
1 polymer ?
#
loop_
_entity_poly.entity_id
_entity_poly.type
_entity_poly.pdbx_seq_one_letter_code
_entity_poly.pdbx_strand_id
1 'polypeptide(L)'
;METTTTEFTPSIARAVNFDVIRCTSCDPIYPATNLHHRSTQQKGWVCERFSEYPQKLIIELKNITHIEKLDLIAHEMLIPRQVDIYINNPSSSTKDSINNDVDTIVWKRLGHINFASPDSRECAARELKGVFLDVDCKFLRLDLQRPHISRNNLFGQVSLCNIVPYGFKLKKSKTLENSLAKQYQNSQQNKKDQKNIKNNDNNE
;
A
#
# COMPACT_ATOMS: atom_id res chain seq x y z
N MET A 1 29.20 -34.36 -1.78
CA MET A 1 27.84 -33.83 -1.64
C MET A 1 27.93 -32.64 -0.69
N GLU A 2 28.02 -31.44 -1.24
CA GLU A 2 28.03 -30.22 -0.42
C GLU A 2 26.56 -29.79 -0.19
N THR A 3 26.13 -29.90 1.05
CA THR A 3 24.84 -29.37 1.48
C THR A 3 24.95 -27.87 1.67
N THR A 4 24.50 -27.10 0.69
CA THR A 4 24.40 -25.64 0.80
C THR A 4 23.27 -25.31 1.77
N THR A 5 23.62 -25.11 3.03
CA THR A 5 22.71 -24.56 4.04
C THR A 5 22.50 -23.09 3.72
N THR A 6 21.38 -22.74 3.11
CA THR A 6 20.95 -21.34 3.00
C THR A 6 20.59 -20.85 4.38
N GLU A 7 21.47 -20.05 5.00
CA GLU A 7 21.18 -19.35 6.25
C GLU A 7 20.00 -18.39 6.00
N PHE A 8 18.84 -18.74 6.56
CA PHE A 8 17.68 -17.88 6.62
C PHE A 8 17.93 -16.81 7.69
N THR A 9 18.48 -15.67 7.30
CA THR A 9 18.52 -14.49 8.17
C THR A 9 17.09 -13.91 8.22
N PRO A 10 16.41 -13.96 9.39
CA PRO A 10 15.09 -13.38 9.51
C PRO A 10 15.18 -11.87 9.24
N SER A 11 14.50 -11.41 8.21
CA SER A 11 14.40 -9.97 7.92
C SER A 11 13.53 -9.33 9.00
N ILE A 12 14.14 -8.51 9.85
CA ILE A 12 13.39 -7.75 10.86
C ILE A 12 12.53 -6.73 10.14
N ALA A 13 11.21 -6.88 10.26
CA ALA A 13 10.27 -5.93 9.71
C ALA A 13 10.54 -4.51 10.26
N ARG A 14 10.73 -3.57 9.35
CA ARG A 14 10.96 -2.16 9.68
C ARG A 14 9.78 -1.33 9.21
N ALA A 15 9.55 -0.22 9.90
CA ALA A 15 8.56 0.72 9.44
C ALA A 15 8.93 1.27 8.05
N VAL A 16 7.99 1.17 7.11
CA VAL A 16 8.15 1.51 5.69
C VAL A 16 7.64 2.94 5.44
N ASN A 17 8.38 3.70 4.64
CA ASN A 17 7.94 5.03 4.22
C ASN A 17 6.94 4.91 3.07
N PHE A 18 5.96 5.82 3.07
CA PHE A 18 4.92 5.91 2.05
C PHE A 18 4.54 7.36 1.79
N ASP A 19 3.82 7.60 0.72
CA ASP A 19 3.18 8.87 0.39
C ASP A 19 1.65 8.67 0.31
N VAL A 20 0.87 9.64 0.81
CA VAL A 20 -0.59 9.65 0.57
C VAL A 20 -0.81 10.30 -0.78
N ILE A 21 -1.26 9.50 -1.75
CA ILE A 21 -1.46 9.93 -3.14
C ILE A 21 -2.89 10.37 -3.43
N ARG A 22 -3.85 9.93 -2.61
CA ARG A 22 -5.26 10.37 -2.72
C ARG A 22 -5.96 10.29 -1.36
N CYS A 23 -6.80 11.25 -1.07
CA CYS A 23 -7.82 11.19 -0.02
C CYS A 23 -9.17 11.69 -0.58
N THR A 24 -10.29 11.20 -0.03
CA THR A 24 -11.64 11.61 -0.47
C THR A 24 -11.90 13.06 -0.09
N SER A 25 -11.58 13.43 1.14
CA SER A 25 -11.66 14.79 1.64
C SER A 25 -10.62 15.03 2.74
N CYS A 26 -10.28 16.28 3.01
CA CYS A 26 -9.43 16.65 4.14
C CYS A 26 -9.78 18.04 4.65
N ASP A 27 -9.75 18.19 5.96
CA ASP A 27 -9.78 19.49 6.60
C ASP A 27 -8.50 20.26 6.23
N PRO A 28 -8.57 21.54 5.82
CA PRO A 28 -7.39 22.31 5.40
C PRO A 28 -6.30 22.42 6.47
N ILE A 29 -6.66 22.37 7.76
CA ILE A 29 -5.72 22.46 8.88
C ILE A 29 -5.05 21.11 9.17
N TYR A 30 -5.70 20.00 8.76
CA TYR A 30 -5.26 18.63 9.02
C TYR A 30 -5.18 17.79 7.73
N PRO A 31 -4.31 18.19 6.79
CA PRO A 31 -4.20 17.52 5.50
C PRO A 31 -3.63 16.11 5.63
N ALA A 32 -3.87 15.27 4.62
CA ALA A 32 -3.40 13.89 4.60
C ALA A 32 -1.86 13.76 4.59
N THR A 33 -1.15 14.79 4.18
CA THR A 33 0.33 14.85 4.25
C THR A 33 0.87 14.76 5.67
N ASN A 34 0.06 15.10 6.68
CA ASN A 34 0.45 14.93 8.08
C ASN A 34 0.69 13.46 8.48
N LEU A 35 0.15 12.50 7.74
CA LEU A 35 0.34 11.07 7.99
C LEU A 35 1.73 10.56 7.61
N HIS A 36 2.50 11.32 6.81
CA HIS A 36 3.87 10.97 6.41
C HIS A 36 4.88 11.06 7.57
N HIS A 37 4.53 11.75 8.63
CA HIS A 37 5.42 12.01 9.75
C HIS A 37 5.14 11.05 10.91
N ARG A 38 6.18 10.39 11.42
CA ARG A 38 6.07 9.40 12.50
C ARG A 38 6.01 10.01 13.91
N SER A 39 5.65 11.28 14.04
CA SER A 39 5.57 11.94 15.34
C SER A 39 4.28 11.59 16.05
N THR A 40 4.37 11.12 17.29
CA THR A 40 3.21 10.87 18.16
C THR A 40 2.48 12.15 18.57
N GLN A 41 3.11 13.31 18.38
CA GLN A 41 2.53 14.63 18.71
C GLN A 41 1.74 15.25 17.55
N GLN A 42 1.74 14.63 16.37
CA GLN A 42 1.05 15.18 15.22
C GLN A 42 -0.45 14.97 15.29
N LYS A 43 -1.17 15.96 14.76
CA LYS A 43 -2.63 15.98 14.71
C LYS A 43 -3.20 15.02 13.66
N GLY A 44 -2.35 14.46 12.79
CA GLY A 44 -2.73 13.54 11.73
C GLY A 44 -3.60 14.17 10.65
N TRP A 45 -4.38 13.34 9.98
CA TRP A 45 -5.36 13.72 8.98
C TRP A 45 -6.77 13.71 9.57
N VAL A 46 -7.59 14.67 9.17
CA VAL A 46 -9.02 14.75 9.49
C VAL A 46 -9.79 14.95 8.18
N CYS A 47 -10.90 14.24 7.98
CA CYS A 47 -11.78 14.49 6.84
C CYS A 47 -12.54 15.83 7.00
N GLU A 48 -13.13 16.33 5.92
CA GLU A 48 -14.01 17.50 5.97
C GLU A 48 -15.22 17.27 6.90
N ARG A 49 -15.83 18.37 7.32
CA ARG A 49 -17.06 18.35 8.10
C ARG A 49 -18.22 17.87 7.24
N PHE A 50 -19.12 17.07 7.82
CA PHE A 50 -20.32 16.55 7.14
C PHE A 50 -20.03 15.75 5.88
N SER A 51 -18.84 15.11 5.82
CA SER A 51 -18.43 14.31 4.68
C SER A 51 -19.30 13.07 4.47
N GLU A 52 -19.38 12.63 3.23
CA GLU A 52 -19.94 11.33 2.88
C GLU A 52 -18.98 10.19 3.24
N TYR A 53 -19.49 8.96 3.39
CA TYR A 53 -18.71 7.79 3.77
C TYR A 53 -18.89 6.64 2.78
N PRO A 54 -17.85 5.80 2.63
CA PRO A 54 -16.56 5.79 3.34
C PRO A 54 -15.60 6.89 2.89
N GLN A 55 -14.78 7.37 3.83
CA GLN A 55 -13.64 8.21 3.51
C GLN A 55 -12.45 7.33 3.11
N LYS A 56 -11.83 7.63 1.97
CA LYS A 56 -10.75 6.79 1.41
C LYS A 56 -9.41 7.50 1.53
N LEU A 57 -8.41 6.75 1.97
CA LEU A 57 -7.00 7.12 1.91
C LEU A 57 -6.27 6.10 1.05
N ILE A 58 -5.54 6.56 0.03
CA ILE A 58 -4.70 5.70 -0.80
C ILE A 58 -3.26 6.11 -0.57
N ILE A 59 -2.45 5.14 -0.14
CA ILE A 59 -1.03 5.31 0.14
C ILE A 59 -0.20 4.50 -0.85
N GLU A 60 0.89 5.10 -1.29
CA GLU A 60 1.87 4.49 -2.18
C GLU A 60 3.17 4.21 -1.41
N LEU A 61 3.62 2.98 -1.43
CA LEU A 61 4.92 2.57 -0.93
C LEU A 61 6.00 2.89 -1.97
N LYS A 62 7.19 3.34 -1.55
CA LYS A 62 8.28 3.68 -2.49
C LYS A 62 8.64 2.53 -3.44
N ASN A 63 8.52 1.29 -2.97
CA ASN A 63 8.81 0.08 -3.74
C ASN A 63 7.71 -0.96 -3.50
N ILE A 64 7.64 -2.00 -4.32
CA ILE A 64 6.89 -3.21 -3.97
C ILE A 64 7.50 -3.77 -2.69
N THR A 65 6.67 -3.91 -1.67
CA THR A 65 7.07 -4.21 -0.31
C THR A 65 6.23 -5.36 0.23
N HIS A 66 6.87 -6.29 0.89
CA HIS A 66 6.19 -7.28 1.71
C HIS A 66 5.79 -6.64 3.04
N ILE A 67 4.49 -6.51 3.28
CA ILE A 67 3.95 -5.92 4.51
C ILE A 67 3.56 -7.04 5.46
N GLU A 68 4.22 -7.08 6.61
CA GLU A 68 3.94 -8.05 7.68
C GLU A 68 2.88 -7.53 8.67
N LYS A 69 2.90 -6.21 8.92
CA LYS A 69 2.02 -5.58 9.91
C LYS A 69 1.64 -4.17 9.48
N LEU A 70 0.44 -3.76 9.83
CA LEU A 70 -0.04 -2.39 9.70
C LEU A 70 -0.57 -1.90 11.05
N ASP A 71 0.00 -0.82 11.57
CA ASP A 71 -0.49 -0.13 12.75
C ASP A 71 -1.26 1.13 12.33
N LEU A 72 -2.46 1.31 12.90
CA LEU A 72 -3.29 2.50 12.74
C LEU A 72 -3.52 3.13 14.11
N ILE A 73 -3.29 4.45 14.21
CA ILE A 73 -3.57 5.22 15.42
C ILE A 73 -4.75 6.14 15.13
N ALA A 74 -5.89 5.86 15.77
CA ALA A 74 -7.07 6.71 15.68
C ALA A 74 -6.94 7.93 16.59
N HIS A 75 -7.71 8.98 16.28
CA HIS A 75 -7.87 10.17 17.11
C HIS A 75 -8.65 9.83 18.39
N GLU A 76 -8.52 10.65 19.43
CA GLU A 76 -9.23 10.45 20.70
C GLU A 76 -10.76 10.63 20.60
N MET A 77 -11.25 11.45 19.65
CA MET A 77 -12.67 11.78 19.50
C MET A 77 -13.24 11.45 18.13
N LEU A 78 -12.45 11.61 17.04
CA LEU A 78 -12.89 11.47 15.65
C LEU A 78 -12.62 10.05 15.15
N ILE A 79 -13.18 9.05 15.82
CA ILE A 79 -12.85 7.64 15.65
C ILE A 79 -13.78 7.00 14.62
N PRO A 80 -13.27 6.43 13.49
CA PRO A 80 -14.07 5.62 12.59
C PRO A 80 -14.52 4.35 13.31
N ARG A 81 -15.75 3.88 13.08
CA ARG A 81 -16.20 2.59 13.63
C ARG A 81 -15.37 1.44 13.11
N GLN A 82 -15.06 1.51 11.81
CA GLN A 82 -14.37 0.46 11.09
C GLN A 82 -13.48 1.07 10.01
N VAL A 83 -12.37 0.43 9.75
CA VAL A 83 -11.47 0.73 8.61
C VAL A 83 -11.31 -0.54 7.80
N ASP A 84 -11.78 -0.54 6.56
CA ASP A 84 -11.56 -1.64 5.61
C ASP A 84 -10.20 -1.46 4.94
N ILE A 85 -9.46 -2.55 4.79
CA ILE A 85 -8.09 -2.57 4.26
C ILE A 85 -8.08 -3.28 2.91
N TYR A 86 -7.51 -2.60 1.91
CA TYR A 86 -7.33 -3.11 0.55
C TYR A 86 -5.88 -2.95 0.11
N ILE A 87 -5.44 -3.84 -0.75
CA ILE A 87 -4.15 -3.76 -1.45
C ILE A 87 -4.34 -3.89 -2.95
N ASN A 88 -3.38 -3.37 -3.72
CA ASN A 88 -3.24 -3.78 -5.10
C ASN A 88 -2.52 -5.12 -5.17
N ASN A 89 -2.82 -5.92 -6.20
CA ASN A 89 -2.05 -7.11 -6.51
C ASN A 89 -0.93 -6.74 -7.49
N PRO A 90 0.36 -6.76 -7.08
CA PRO A 90 1.45 -6.41 -7.97
C PRO A 90 1.62 -7.39 -9.15
N SER A 91 1.09 -8.61 -9.04
CA SER A 91 1.12 -9.61 -10.11
C SER A 91 0.05 -9.38 -11.19
N SER A 92 -1.00 -8.60 -10.90
CA SER A 92 -2.08 -8.30 -11.85
C SER A 92 -1.83 -7.03 -12.68
N SER A 93 -0.79 -6.28 -12.36
CA SER A 93 -0.39 -5.11 -13.15
C SER A 93 0.19 -5.59 -14.47
N THR A 94 -0.59 -5.56 -15.54
CA THR A 94 -0.08 -5.69 -16.91
C THR A 94 1.03 -4.68 -17.12
N LYS A 95 2.12 -5.12 -17.74
CA LYS A 95 3.39 -4.37 -17.93
C LYS A 95 3.24 -3.00 -18.60
N ASP A 96 2.05 -2.62 -19.04
CA ASP A 96 1.76 -1.43 -19.82
C ASP A 96 1.16 -0.25 -19.01
N SER A 97 0.92 -0.42 -17.71
CA SER A 97 0.41 0.70 -16.87
C SER A 97 1.57 1.58 -16.39
N ILE A 98 2.25 2.25 -17.33
CA ILE A 98 3.21 3.33 -17.05
C ILE A 98 2.48 4.58 -16.50
N ASN A 99 1.17 4.65 -16.65
CA ASN A 99 0.35 5.68 -16.04
C ASN A 99 -0.09 5.20 -14.66
N ASN A 100 0.45 5.80 -13.62
CA ASN A 100 0.04 5.63 -12.21
C ASN A 100 -1.39 6.17 -11.97
N ASP A 101 -2.33 5.85 -12.83
CA ASP A 101 -3.71 6.24 -12.65
C ASP A 101 -4.33 5.36 -11.57
N VAL A 102 -4.54 5.97 -10.42
CA VAL A 102 -5.10 5.33 -9.22
C VAL A 102 -6.48 4.71 -9.50
N ASP A 103 -7.20 5.23 -10.51
CA ASP A 103 -8.54 4.76 -10.87
C ASP A 103 -8.50 3.41 -11.61
N THR A 104 -7.35 3.02 -12.17
CA THR A 104 -7.16 1.73 -12.85
C THR A 104 -6.69 0.61 -11.93
N ILE A 105 -6.40 0.90 -10.66
CA ILE A 105 -5.89 -0.08 -9.71
C ILE A 105 -6.96 -1.10 -9.35
N VAL A 106 -6.67 -2.38 -9.57
CA VAL A 106 -7.50 -3.48 -9.08
C VAL A 106 -7.23 -3.72 -7.61
N TRP A 107 -8.25 -3.53 -6.78
CA TRP A 107 -8.16 -3.63 -5.34
C TRP A 107 -8.62 -4.99 -4.83
N LYS A 108 -7.80 -5.62 -4.00
CA LYS A 108 -8.14 -6.83 -3.23
C LYS A 108 -8.41 -6.43 -1.79
N ARG A 109 -9.62 -6.71 -1.29
CA ARG A 109 -9.95 -6.52 0.13
C ARG A 109 -9.28 -7.59 0.97
N LEU A 110 -8.57 -7.19 2.05
CA LEU A 110 -7.93 -8.09 3.00
C LEU A 110 -8.81 -8.36 4.22
N GLY A 111 -9.47 -7.34 4.72
CA GLY A 111 -10.28 -7.41 5.93
C GLY A 111 -10.62 -6.04 6.46
N HIS A 112 -10.90 -5.97 7.77
CA HIS A 112 -11.19 -4.70 8.44
C HIS A 112 -10.67 -4.69 9.87
N ILE A 113 -10.54 -3.48 10.41
CA ILE A 113 -10.22 -3.20 11.81
C ILE A 113 -11.40 -2.43 12.40
N ASN A 114 -11.88 -2.83 13.57
CA ASN A 114 -12.88 -2.11 14.34
C ASN A 114 -12.20 -1.31 15.46
N PHE A 115 -12.63 -0.06 15.64
CA PHE A 115 -12.19 0.79 16.75
C PHE A 115 -13.30 0.89 17.79
N ALA A 116 -12.90 1.04 19.05
CA ALA A 116 -13.85 1.24 20.15
C ALA A 116 -14.49 2.63 20.09
N SER A 117 -15.66 2.79 20.73
CA SER A 117 -16.26 4.11 20.90
C SER A 117 -15.37 5.03 21.71
N PRO A 118 -15.25 6.33 21.37
CA PRO A 118 -14.49 7.30 22.17
C PRO A 118 -15.02 7.43 23.59
N ASP A 119 -16.33 7.23 23.79
CA ASP A 119 -16.97 7.32 25.10
C ASP A 119 -16.47 6.24 26.06
N SER A 120 -16.02 5.09 25.57
CA SER A 120 -15.42 4.03 26.40
C SER A 120 -14.12 4.44 27.09
N ARG A 121 -13.50 5.55 26.65
CA ARG A 121 -12.24 6.10 27.17
C ARG A 121 -12.37 7.56 27.58
N GLU A 122 -13.59 8.05 27.80
CA GLU A 122 -13.86 9.44 28.14
C GLU A 122 -13.24 10.44 27.15
N CYS A 123 -13.04 10.02 25.88
CA CYS A 123 -12.35 10.80 24.83
C CYS A 123 -10.92 11.25 25.19
N ALA A 124 -10.25 10.57 26.11
CA ALA A 124 -8.97 11.01 26.67
C ALA A 124 -7.76 10.30 26.02
N ALA A 125 -7.97 9.22 25.28
CA ALA A 125 -6.87 8.41 24.76
C ALA A 125 -7.05 8.03 23.28
N ARG A 126 -5.93 8.09 22.54
CA ARG A 126 -5.82 7.54 21.19
C ARG A 126 -5.81 6.02 21.22
N GLU A 127 -6.42 5.39 20.23
CA GLU A 127 -6.42 3.95 20.09
C GLU A 127 -5.42 3.51 19.02
N LEU A 128 -4.48 2.65 19.42
CA LEU A 128 -3.61 1.92 18.49
C LEU A 128 -4.23 0.56 18.18
N LYS A 129 -4.39 0.26 16.90
CA LYS A 129 -4.74 -1.07 16.39
C LYS A 129 -3.68 -1.54 15.42
N GLY A 130 -3.16 -2.74 15.66
CA GLY A 130 -2.25 -3.43 14.74
C GLY A 130 -2.91 -4.65 14.12
N VAL A 131 -2.64 -4.88 12.85
CA VAL A 131 -3.07 -6.07 12.12
C VAL A 131 -1.89 -6.69 11.37
N PHE A 132 -1.76 -8.02 11.44
CA PHE A 132 -0.79 -8.76 10.64
C PHE A 132 -1.40 -9.05 9.26
N LEU A 133 -0.63 -8.81 8.19
CA LEU A 133 -1.13 -8.85 6.83
C LEU A 133 -0.50 -9.93 5.97
N ASP A 134 0.81 -10.13 6.03
CA ASP A 134 1.60 -11.10 5.24
C ASP A 134 1.30 -11.01 3.73
N VAL A 135 1.53 -9.81 3.14
CA VAL A 135 1.15 -9.52 1.75
C VAL A 135 2.16 -8.64 1.03
N ASP A 136 2.29 -8.88 -0.28
CA ASP A 136 3.07 -8.05 -1.17
C ASP A 136 2.20 -6.99 -1.82
N CYS A 137 2.58 -5.72 -1.71
CA CYS A 137 1.86 -4.64 -2.37
C CYS A 137 2.75 -3.44 -2.70
N LYS A 138 2.25 -2.59 -3.58
CA LYS A 138 2.78 -1.27 -3.89
C LYS A 138 1.86 -0.18 -3.33
N PHE A 139 0.55 -0.46 -3.33
CA PHE A 139 -0.47 0.47 -2.86
C PHE A 139 -1.34 -0.18 -1.79
N LEU A 140 -1.69 0.62 -0.77
CA LEU A 140 -2.72 0.27 0.22
C LEU A 140 -3.85 1.31 0.11
N ARG A 141 -5.10 0.84 0.28
CA ARG A 141 -6.26 1.70 0.44
C ARG A 141 -6.96 1.40 1.75
N LEU A 142 -7.28 2.44 2.48
CA LEU A 142 -8.02 2.40 3.72
C LEU A 142 -9.36 3.11 3.49
N ASP A 143 -10.46 2.38 3.66
CA ASP A 143 -11.82 2.92 3.59
C ASP A 143 -12.35 3.07 5.02
N LEU A 144 -12.36 4.32 5.51
CA LEU A 144 -12.80 4.64 6.86
C LEU A 144 -14.33 4.80 6.85
N GLN A 145 -15.01 3.99 7.61
CA GLN A 145 -16.45 4.02 7.76
C GLN A 145 -16.89 5.17 8.68
N ARG A 146 -18.20 5.41 8.76
CA ARG A 146 -18.77 6.47 9.61
C ARG A 146 -18.19 6.44 11.01
N PRO A 147 -18.02 7.61 11.67
CA PRO A 147 -17.54 7.68 13.06
C PRO A 147 -18.55 7.07 14.03
N HIS A 148 -18.08 6.78 15.23
CA HIS A 148 -18.96 6.58 16.37
C HIS A 148 -19.75 7.89 16.65
N ILE A 149 -20.99 7.75 17.06
CA ILE A 149 -21.80 8.89 17.51
C ILE A 149 -21.20 9.35 18.84
N SER A 150 -20.81 10.61 18.91
CA SER A 150 -20.27 11.22 20.12
C SER A 150 -20.64 12.70 20.19
N ARG A 151 -20.87 13.21 21.41
CA ARG A 151 -21.14 14.63 21.64
C ARG A 151 -19.96 15.53 21.25
N ASN A 152 -18.75 14.97 21.21
CA ASN A 152 -17.51 15.67 20.86
C ASN A 152 -17.22 15.64 19.37
N ASN A 153 -18.07 15.00 18.55
CA ASN A 153 -17.93 14.91 17.09
C ASN A 153 -19.22 15.34 16.38
N LEU A 154 -19.63 16.56 16.57
CA LEU A 154 -20.87 17.12 16.03
C LEU A 154 -20.86 17.21 14.50
N PHE A 155 -19.69 17.29 13.88
CA PHE A 155 -19.53 17.41 12.44
C PHE A 155 -19.40 16.05 11.74
N GLY A 156 -19.45 14.95 12.48
CA GLY A 156 -19.38 13.60 11.93
C GLY A 156 -18.06 13.28 11.24
N GLN A 157 -16.94 13.83 11.70
CA GLN A 157 -15.63 13.65 11.08
C GLN A 157 -14.95 12.34 11.52
N VAL A 158 -14.04 11.82 10.71
CA VAL A 158 -13.11 10.76 11.08
C VAL A 158 -11.66 11.23 10.90
N SER A 159 -10.76 10.63 11.67
CA SER A 159 -9.36 10.98 11.69
C SER A 159 -8.47 9.75 11.93
N LEU A 160 -7.29 9.78 11.33
CA LEU A 160 -6.15 8.95 11.74
C LEU A 160 -4.99 9.85 12.13
N CYS A 161 -4.45 9.61 13.32
CA CYS A 161 -3.27 10.32 13.78
C CYS A 161 -1.99 9.78 13.15
N ASN A 162 -1.95 8.47 12.86
CA ASN A 162 -0.80 7.86 12.22
C ASN A 162 -1.17 6.56 11.50
N ILE A 163 -0.36 6.22 10.49
CA ILE A 163 -0.36 4.96 9.76
C ILE A 163 1.08 4.47 9.73
N VAL A 164 1.34 3.24 10.19
CA VAL A 164 2.70 2.69 10.17
C VAL A 164 2.67 1.29 9.56
N PRO A 165 2.97 1.15 8.27
CA PRO A 165 3.23 -0.16 7.68
C PRO A 165 4.61 -0.65 8.10
N TYR A 166 4.73 -1.92 8.47
CA TYR A 166 5.96 -2.62 8.77
C TYR A 166 6.20 -3.72 7.76
N GLY A 167 7.43 -3.82 7.27
CA GLY A 167 7.79 -4.81 6.27
C GLY A 167 9.19 -4.61 5.72
N PHE A 168 9.44 -5.22 4.57
CA PHE A 168 10.71 -5.12 3.86
C PHE A 168 10.52 -5.05 2.35
N LYS A 169 11.44 -4.35 1.70
CA LYS A 169 11.46 -4.22 0.24
C LYS A 169 11.72 -5.58 -0.40
N LEU A 170 10.87 -5.98 -1.35
CA LEU A 170 11.11 -7.15 -2.18
C LEU A 170 12.30 -6.90 -3.11
N LYS A 171 13.28 -7.80 -3.06
CA LYS A 171 14.36 -7.82 -4.05
C LYS A 171 13.78 -8.30 -5.37
N LYS A 172 13.92 -7.54 -6.46
CA LYS A 172 13.66 -8.05 -7.80
C LYS A 172 14.53 -9.30 -7.98
N SER A 173 13.92 -10.45 -8.25
CA SER A 173 14.68 -11.66 -8.47
C SER A 173 15.48 -11.49 -9.77
N LYS A 174 16.80 -11.53 -9.70
CA LYS A 174 17.71 -11.50 -10.87
C LYS A 174 17.39 -12.60 -11.88
N THR A 175 16.69 -13.65 -11.46
CA THR A 175 16.25 -14.78 -12.31
C THR A 175 15.28 -14.34 -13.40
N LEU A 176 14.36 -13.40 -13.12
CA LEU A 176 13.41 -12.88 -14.13
C LEU A 176 14.11 -11.96 -15.15
N GLU A 177 15.05 -11.13 -14.72
CA GLU A 177 15.83 -10.29 -15.64
C GLU A 177 16.73 -11.13 -16.54
N ASN A 178 17.35 -12.19 -16.02
CA ASN A 178 18.19 -13.11 -16.80
C ASN A 178 17.37 -13.98 -17.76
N SER A 179 16.15 -14.38 -17.41
CA SER A 179 15.29 -15.15 -18.34
C SER A 179 14.75 -14.26 -19.46
N LEU A 180 14.39 -13.01 -19.18
CA LEU A 180 13.97 -12.03 -20.20
C LEU A 180 15.12 -11.63 -21.12
N ALA A 181 16.32 -11.41 -20.57
CA ALA A 181 17.51 -11.13 -21.36
C ALA A 181 17.87 -12.30 -22.30
N LYS A 182 17.79 -13.56 -21.83
CA LYS A 182 17.99 -14.77 -22.68
C LYS A 182 16.91 -14.88 -23.75
N GLN A 183 15.64 -14.62 -23.44
CA GLN A 183 14.59 -14.65 -24.48
C GLN A 183 14.78 -13.56 -25.54
N TYR A 184 15.24 -12.38 -25.13
CA TYR A 184 15.54 -11.29 -26.07
C TYR A 184 16.73 -11.61 -26.97
N GLN A 185 17.79 -12.22 -26.43
CA GLN A 185 18.95 -12.66 -27.20
C GLN A 185 18.58 -13.76 -28.20
N ASN A 186 17.80 -14.76 -27.77
CA ASN A 186 17.34 -15.85 -28.66
C ASN A 186 16.43 -15.34 -29.79
N SER A 187 15.58 -14.36 -29.53
CA SER A 187 14.71 -13.76 -30.57
C SER A 187 15.49 -12.92 -31.58
N GLN A 188 16.60 -12.31 -31.19
CA GLN A 188 17.51 -11.58 -32.10
C GLN A 188 18.34 -12.55 -32.97
N GLN A 189 18.76 -13.66 -32.37
CA GLN A 189 19.52 -14.71 -33.12
C GLN A 189 18.66 -15.35 -34.21
N ASN A 190 17.44 -15.76 -33.87
CA ASN A 190 16.49 -16.33 -34.84
C ASN A 190 16.17 -15.39 -36.01
N LYS A 191 16.13 -14.06 -35.77
CA LYS A 191 15.94 -13.06 -36.83
C LYS A 191 17.16 -12.94 -37.74
N LYS A 192 18.40 -13.14 -37.24
CA LYS A 192 19.62 -13.15 -38.04
C LYS A 192 19.72 -14.40 -38.91
N ASP A 193 19.36 -15.55 -38.33
CA ASP A 193 19.42 -16.84 -39.04
C ASP A 193 18.40 -16.91 -40.19
N GLN A 194 17.18 -16.38 -39.98
CA GLN A 194 16.17 -16.24 -41.05
C GLN A 194 16.58 -15.28 -42.17
N LYS A 195 17.38 -14.25 -41.85
CA LYS A 195 17.89 -13.33 -42.89
C LYS A 195 19.00 -13.94 -43.72
N ASN A 196 19.85 -14.79 -43.13
CA ASN A 196 20.92 -15.50 -43.83
C ASN A 196 20.39 -16.59 -44.76
N ILE A 197 19.31 -17.28 -44.39
CA ILE A 197 18.66 -18.29 -45.23
C ILE A 197 18.07 -17.63 -46.48
N LYS A 198 17.39 -16.50 -46.38
CA LYS A 198 16.78 -15.79 -47.52
C LYS A 198 17.80 -15.19 -48.50
N ASN A 199 19.03 -14.94 -48.07
CA ASN A 199 20.07 -14.40 -48.92
C ASN A 199 20.80 -15.48 -49.69
N ASN A 200 20.74 -16.76 -49.29
CA ASN A 200 21.33 -17.89 -50.02
C ASN A 200 20.42 -18.42 -51.12
N ASP A 201 19.09 -18.29 -50.96
CA ASP A 201 18.12 -18.75 -51.98
C ASP A 201 17.99 -17.79 -53.20
N ASN A 202 18.65 -16.64 -53.19
CA ASN A 202 18.64 -15.67 -54.30
C ASN A 202 19.92 -15.68 -55.15
N ASN A 203 20.83 -16.64 -54.94
CA ASN A 203 22.10 -16.75 -55.66
C ASN A 203 22.26 -18.07 -56.46
N GLU A 204 21.16 -18.75 -56.78
CA GLU A 204 21.15 -19.85 -57.80
C GLU A 204 20.40 -19.45 -59.05
#